data_7ccea1139e17f01ef3cd61854b0c448d
#
_entry.id   7ccea1139e17f01ef3cd61854b0c448d
#
_cell.length_a   1.000
_cell.length_b   1.000
_cell.length_c   1.000
_cell.angle_alpha   90.00
_cell.angle_beta   90.00
_cell.angle_gamma   90.00
#
_symmetry.space_group_name_H-M   'P 1'
#
loop_
_entity.id
_entity.type
_entity.pdbx_description
1 polymer ?
#
loop_
_entity_poly.entity_id
_entity_poly.type
_entity_poly.pdbx_seq_one_letter_code
_entity_poly.pdbx_strand_id
1 'polypeptide(L)'
;MTAYEKSLEVLRELFEKDCTFVLATTRENVPSQRVVDACYMGGAFWVVTHGRSAKVREMKANPCVSLCSSFHTFKCKAHFMVLFTSFLALCS
;
A
#
# COMPACT_ATOMS: atom_id res chain seq x y z
N MET A 1 -25.16 -10.18 7.06
CA MET A 1 -23.84 -9.68 6.62
C MET A 1 -22.93 -10.84 6.27
N THR A 2 -22.33 -10.80 5.09
CA THR A 2 -21.40 -11.85 4.69
C THR A 2 -20.04 -11.67 5.38
N ALA A 3 -19.22 -12.71 5.36
CA ALA A 3 -17.85 -12.60 5.89
C ALA A 3 -17.03 -11.54 5.15
N TYR A 4 -17.25 -11.41 3.84
CA TYR A 4 -16.59 -10.40 3.02
C TYR A 4 -16.98 -8.98 3.46
N GLU A 5 -18.27 -8.73 3.63
CA GLU A 5 -18.76 -7.42 4.06
C GLU A 5 -18.23 -7.05 5.44
N LYS A 6 -18.17 -8.02 6.34
CA LYS A 6 -17.63 -7.81 7.68
C LYS A 6 -16.15 -7.48 7.64
N SER A 7 -15.40 -8.15 6.77
CA SER A 7 -13.98 -7.87 6.59
C SER A 7 -13.73 -6.46 6.07
N LEU A 8 -14.54 -6.01 5.10
CA LEU A 8 -14.46 -4.64 4.60
C LEU A 8 -14.75 -3.62 5.70
N GLU A 9 -15.74 -3.90 6.54
CA GLU A 9 -16.09 -3.03 7.64
C GLU A 9 -14.94 -2.89 8.63
N VAL A 10 -14.28 -3.99 8.97
CA VAL A 10 -13.13 -3.98 9.85
C VAL A 10 -11.96 -3.20 9.24
N LEU A 11 -11.70 -3.38 7.95
CA LEU A 11 -10.65 -2.65 7.26
C LEU A 11 -10.91 -1.14 7.29
N ARG A 12 -12.16 -0.74 7.06
CA ARG A 12 -12.54 0.68 7.13
C ARG A 12 -12.32 1.26 8.53
N GLU A 13 -12.74 0.54 9.55
CA GLU A 13 -12.57 0.99 10.92
C GLU A 13 -11.10 1.18 11.28
N LEU A 14 -10.25 0.25 10.85
CA LEU A 14 -8.85 0.26 11.23
C LEU A 14 -8.01 1.21 10.38
N PHE A 15 -8.31 1.35 9.09
CA PHE A 15 -7.38 1.96 8.16
C PHE A 15 -7.93 3.11 7.31
N GLU A 16 -9.16 3.57 7.51
CA GLU A 16 -9.68 4.73 6.78
C GLU A 16 -8.98 6.02 7.16
N LYS A 17 -8.36 6.05 8.32
CA LYS A 17 -7.51 7.17 8.75
C LYS A 17 -6.09 6.91 8.30
N ASP A 18 -5.30 7.97 8.23
CA ASP A 18 -3.87 7.83 7.95
C ASP A 18 -3.23 6.96 9.02
N CYS A 19 -2.64 5.86 8.59
CA CYS A 19 -1.97 4.92 9.47
C CYS A 19 -0.55 4.70 9.00
N THR A 20 0.31 4.36 9.95
CA THR A 20 1.69 4.04 9.66
C THR A 20 1.79 2.57 9.25
N PHE A 21 2.36 2.33 8.09
CA PHE A 21 2.62 0.99 7.58
C PHE A 21 4.09 0.82 7.25
N VAL A 22 4.52 -0.43 7.24
CA VAL A 22 5.78 -0.81 6.62
C VAL A 22 5.46 -1.31 5.22
N LEU A 23 6.05 -0.69 4.21
CA LEU A 23 5.90 -1.08 2.82
C LEU A 23 7.15 -1.84 2.37
N ALA A 24 6.98 -3.08 1.96
CA ALA A 24 8.06 -3.91 1.45
C ALA A 24 7.96 -4.00 -0.07
N THR A 25 9.08 -3.79 -0.73
CA THR A 25 9.23 -3.87 -2.19
C THR A 25 10.38 -4.80 -2.51
N THR A 26 10.42 -5.28 -3.75
CA THR A 26 11.51 -6.13 -4.22
C THR A 26 11.97 -5.67 -5.60
N ARG A 27 13.27 -5.54 -5.77
CA ARG A 27 13.89 -5.25 -7.06
C ARG A 27 15.08 -6.16 -7.24
N GLU A 28 15.13 -6.87 -8.37
CA GLU A 28 16.23 -7.78 -8.69
C GLU A 28 16.49 -8.78 -7.55
N ASN A 29 15.41 -9.31 -6.97
CA ASN A 29 15.43 -10.25 -5.85
C ASN A 29 16.00 -9.66 -4.54
N VAL A 30 16.16 -8.35 -4.46
CA VAL A 30 16.58 -7.67 -3.24
C VAL A 30 15.38 -7.01 -2.60
N PRO A 31 14.97 -7.46 -1.41
CA PRO A 31 13.85 -6.83 -0.70
C PRO A 31 14.29 -5.55 0.00
N SER A 32 13.37 -4.60 0.06
CA SER A 32 13.57 -3.35 0.81
C SER A 32 12.30 -3.04 1.56
N GLN A 33 12.42 -2.40 2.71
CA GLN A 33 11.25 -1.97 3.47
C GLN A 33 11.47 -0.58 4.04
N ARG A 34 10.38 0.16 4.20
CA ARG A 34 10.40 1.50 4.79
C ARG A 34 9.03 1.79 5.38
N VAL A 35 9.02 2.75 6.30
CA VAL A 35 7.79 3.20 6.93
C VAL A 35 7.11 4.22 6.02
N VAL A 36 5.81 4.07 5.82
CA VAL A 36 5.01 4.99 5.02
C VAL A 36 3.69 5.27 5.74
N ASP A 37 3.07 6.39 5.38
CA ASP A 37 1.70 6.65 5.79
C ASP A 37 0.78 6.17 4.69
N ALA A 38 -0.23 5.41 5.07
CA ALA A 38 -1.20 4.88 4.12
C ALA A 38 -2.59 4.94 4.71
N CYS A 39 -3.59 4.95 3.86
CA CYS A 39 -4.98 4.82 4.29
C CYS A 39 -5.69 3.83 3.38
N TYR A 40 -6.74 3.21 3.91
CA TYR A 40 -7.57 2.29 3.15
C TYR A 40 -8.84 3.02 2.74
N MET A 41 -9.08 3.07 1.43
CA MET A 41 -10.24 3.78 0.91
C MET A 41 -10.63 3.22 -0.45
N GLY A 42 -11.92 2.96 -0.65
CA GLY A 42 -12.43 2.50 -1.93
C GLY A 42 -11.89 1.13 -2.36
N GLY A 43 -11.55 0.27 -1.42
CA GLY A 43 -11.04 -1.06 -1.71
C GLY A 43 -9.56 -1.14 -1.98
N ALA A 44 -8.82 -0.07 -1.70
CA ALA A 44 -7.38 -0.02 -1.94
C ALA A 44 -6.67 0.71 -0.82
N PHE A 45 -5.40 0.39 -0.63
CA PHE A 45 -4.51 1.19 0.22
C PHE A 45 -3.88 2.28 -0.64
N TRP A 46 -3.85 3.49 -0.12
CA TRP A 46 -3.32 4.65 -0.81
C TRP A 46 -2.09 5.17 -0.08
N VAL A 47 -1.02 5.33 -0.83
CA VAL A 47 0.24 5.90 -0.32
C VAL A 47 0.61 7.05 -1.22
N VAL A 48 0.73 8.25 -0.65
CA VAL A 48 1.19 9.42 -1.39
C VAL A 48 2.71 9.49 -1.29
N THR A 49 3.37 9.58 -2.42
CA THR A 49 4.82 9.57 -2.45
C THR A 49 5.36 10.32 -3.66
N HIS A 50 6.62 10.69 -3.57
CA HIS A 50 7.34 11.34 -4.66
C HIS A 50 7.61 10.35 -5.80
N GLY A 51 7.35 10.76 -7.05
CA GLY A 51 7.54 9.90 -8.21
C GLY A 51 8.98 9.50 -8.47
N ARG A 52 9.93 10.23 -7.90
CA ARG A 52 11.36 9.95 -8.06
C ARG A 52 11.95 9.13 -6.91
N SER A 53 11.12 8.73 -5.96
CA SER A 53 11.62 7.96 -4.81
C SER A 53 12.09 6.57 -5.24
N ALA A 54 13.00 6.00 -4.45
CA ALA A 54 13.49 4.65 -4.69
C ALA A 54 12.36 3.63 -4.67
N LYS A 55 11.40 3.78 -3.74
CA LYS A 55 10.28 2.86 -3.65
C LYS A 55 9.42 2.85 -4.90
N VAL A 56 9.22 4.00 -5.54
CA VAL A 56 8.45 4.08 -6.79
C VAL A 56 9.19 3.35 -7.91
N ARG A 57 10.50 3.55 -8.03
CA ARG A 57 11.29 2.85 -9.04
C ARG A 57 11.27 1.34 -8.82
N GLU A 58 11.36 0.91 -7.58
CA GLU A 58 11.30 -0.51 -7.23
C GLU A 58 9.94 -1.12 -7.57
N MET A 59 8.86 -0.42 -7.27
CA MET A 59 7.50 -0.89 -7.56
C MET A 59 7.18 -0.88 -9.05
N LYS A 60 7.77 0.03 -9.82
CA LYS A 60 7.62 -0.01 -11.28
C LYS A 60 8.33 -1.21 -11.88
N ALA A 61 9.46 -1.59 -11.30
CA ALA A 61 10.19 -2.78 -11.73
C ALA A 61 9.48 -4.07 -11.29
N ASN A 62 8.90 -4.07 -10.10
CA ASN A 62 8.15 -5.21 -9.57
C ASN A 62 6.96 -4.70 -8.76
N PRO A 63 5.73 -4.81 -9.29
CA PRO A 63 4.55 -4.28 -8.62
C PRO A 63 4.07 -5.12 -7.44
N CYS A 64 4.62 -6.29 -7.22
CA CYS A 64 4.25 -7.12 -6.07
C CYS A 64 4.88 -6.55 -4.81
N VAL A 65 4.04 -6.12 -3.88
CA VAL A 65 4.49 -5.47 -2.64
C VAL A 65 3.73 -6.06 -1.46
N SER A 66 4.18 -5.74 -0.26
CA SER A 66 3.40 -6.06 0.93
C SER A 66 3.39 -4.88 1.88
N LEU A 67 2.32 -4.79 2.63
CA LEU A 67 2.12 -3.79 3.67
C LEU A 67 1.92 -4.49 5.00
N CYS A 68 2.48 -3.92 6.05
CA CYS A 68 2.32 -4.43 7.40
C CYS A 68 2.05 -3.30 8.37
N SER A 69 1.05 -3.47 9.21
CA SER A 69 0.76 -2.55 10.32
C SER A 69 0.37 -3.38 11.53
N SER A 70 1.16 -3.27 12.61
CA SER A 70 0.98 -4.09 13.82
C SER A 70 0.95 -5.58 13.46
N PHE A 71 -0.18 -6.23 13.63
CA PHE A 71 -0.33 -7.66 13.32
C PHE A 71 -1.03 -7.91 11.97
N HIS A 72 -1.24 -6.87 11.19
CA HIS A 72 -1.96 -6.99 9.92
C HIS A 72 -0.97 -6.92 8.77
N THR A 73 -1.02 -7.91 7.89
CA THR A 73 -0.15 -7.96 6.71
C THR A 73 -1.00 -8.13 5.45
N PHE A 74 -0.61 -7.45 4.39
CA PHE A 74 -1.34 -7.47 3.13
C PHE A 74 -0.37 -7.63 1.99
N LYS A 75 -0.67 -8.55 1.08
CA LYS A 75 0.05 -8.68 -0.20
C LYS A 75 -0.74 -7.92 -1.25
N CYS A 76 -0.08 -7.02 -1.95
CA CYS A 76 -0.73 -6.10 -2.86
C CYS A 76 0.00 -6.02 -4.18
N LYS A 77 -0.68 -5.49 -5.18
CA LYS A 77 -0.04 -5.04 -6.42
C LYS A 77 -0.10 -3.52 -6.47
N ALA A 78 1.02 -2.91 -6.76
CA ALA A 78 1.11 -1.46 -6.87
C ALA A 78 0.54 -0.99 -8.20
N HIS A 79 -0.30 0.03 -8.13
CA HIS A 79 -0.82 0.74 -9.29
C HIS A 79 -0.50 2.21 -9.11
N PHE A 80 -0.12 2.87 -10.19
CA PHE A 80 0.29 4.26 -10.13
C PHE A 80 -0.76 5.15 -10.75
N MET A 81 -1.16 6.18 -10.02
CA MET A 81 -2.00 7.25 -10.52
C MET A 81 -1.24 8.53 -10.30
N VAL A 82 -1.18 9.38 -11.29
CA VAL A 82 -0.46 10.63 -11.20
C VAL A 82 -1.39 11.76 -10.80
N LEU A 83 -1.13 12.38 -9.65
CA LEU A 83 -1.78 13.59 -9.20
C LEU A 83 -0.66 14.55 -8.79
N PHE A 84 -0.50 15.62 -9.55
CA PHE A 84 0.56 16.59 -9.29
C PHE A 84 1.95 15.94 -9.37
N THR A 85 2.60 15.70 -8.24
CA THR A 85 3.96 15.19 -8.20
C THR A 85 4.07 13.67 -8.20
N SER A 86 3.06 12.97 -7.76
CA SER A 86 2.83 11.53 -7.93
C SER A 86 2.15 10.92 -6.72
N PHE A 87 1.53 9.79 -6.95
CA PHE A 87 0.99 9.02 -5.86
C PHE A 87 0.73 7.61 -6.32
N LEU A 88 0.26 6.80 -5.40
CA LEU A 88 0.23 5.38 -5.56
C LEU A 88 -1.02 4.80 -4.91
N ALA A 89 -1.71 3.94 -5.63
CA ALA A 89 -2.76 3.11 -5.07
C ALA A 89 -2.26 1.68 -4.99
N LEU A 90 -2.50 1.04 -3.85
CA LEU A 90 -2.16 -0.36 -3.64
C LEU A 90 -3.44 -1.13 -3.47
N CYS A 91 -3.64 -2.17 -4.28
CA CYS A 91 -4.78 -3.07 -4.15
C CYS A 91 -4.39 -4.28 -3.33
N SER A 92 -5.24 -4.67 -2.42
CA SER A 92 -5.02 -5.87 -1.65
C SER A 92 -5.51 -7.11 -2.38
#